data_c080dae4ee94782af94be0d505bb22e5
#
_entry.id   c080dae4ee94782af94be0d505bb22e5
#
_cell.length_a   1.000
_cell.length_b   1.000
_cell.length_c   1.000
_cell.angle_alpha   90.00
_cell.angle_beta   90.00
_cell.angle_gamma   90.00
#
_symmetry.space_group_name_H-M   'P 1'
#
loop_
_entity.id
_entity.type
_entity.pdbx_description
1 polymer ?
#
loop_
_entity_poly.entity_id
_entity_poly.type
_entity_poly.pdbx_seq_one_letter_code
_entity_poly.pdbx_strand_id
1 'polypeptide(L)'
;MRIHHLNCGTMCPHGGKLIGTPGGWLDPGHMVCHCLLVETNDGLVLVDTGVGTEDIADPNGRLGRGFVAVTRPRLDRAETALAQVRALGFSADDVRHIVATHLDLDHAGGIPDFPKAKVHVHAREHAAAMNPTLRERPRYKKPHFAHHPLWELHQETGEQWHGFDAVRALPGGGDEVLLVPLHGHTRGHCGVAVRSADGWLLHCGDAYFHHGEIQEPAYCPPGLALFQNLVQVDRATRIANQKRLHALAQAEAGSVRLFSAHDPVELARLAG
;
A
#
# COMPACT_ATOMS: atom_id res chain seq x y z
N MET A 1 17.39 9.08 8.73
CA MET A 1 16.36 8.90 7.67
C MET A 1 15.07 9.49 8.20
N ARG A 2 14.46 10.43 7.49
CA ARG A 2 13.16 11.01 7.84
C ARG A 2 12.08 10.29 7.04
N ILE A 3 10.97 9.96 7.70
CA ILE A 3 9.86 9.23 7.10
C ILE A 3 8.61 10.08 7.30
N HIS A 4 7.91 10.36 6.20
CA HIS A 4 6.64 11.08 6.18
C HIS A 4 5.52 10.09 5.90
N HIS A 5 4.46 10.16 6.67
CA HIS A 5 3.24 9.40 6.48
C HIS A 5 2.24 10.24 5.69
N LEU A 6 1.83 9.77 4.52
CA LEU A 6 0.99 10.50 3.59
C LEU A 6 -0.36 9.76 3.43
N ASN A 7 -1.45 10.52 3.38
CA ASN A 7 -2.73 9.98 2.89
C ASN A 7 -2.86 10.26 1.40
N CYS A 8 -2.61 9.29 0.56
CA CYS A 8 -2.63 9.46 -0.89
C CYS A 8 -3.97 9.05 -1.54
N GLY A 9 -5.06 9.25 -0.82
CA GLY A 9 -6.43 9.05 -1.28
C GLY A 9 -7.36 8.64 -0.15
N THR A 10 -8.51 9.28 -0.06
CA THR A 10 -9.55 8.96 0.92
C THR A 10 -10.73 8.31 0.23
N MET A 11 -11.15 7.15 0.73
CA MET A 11 -12.32 6.41 0.26
C MET A 11 -13.44 6.43 1.30
N CYS A 12 -14.68 6.65 0.84
CA CYS A 12 -15.85 6.84 1.69
C CYS A 12 -16.99 5.87 1.31
N PRO A 13 -16.78 4.55 1.38
CA PRO A 13 -17.81 3.58 1.04
C PRO A 13 -19.04 3.72 1.94
N HIS A 14 -20.20 3.24 1.48
CA HIS A 14 -21.39 3.20 2.32
C HIS A 14 -21.25 2.18 3.46
N GLY A 15 -21.98 2.42 4.56
CA GLY A 15 -22.02 1.49 5.68
C GLY A 15 -20.78 1.58 6.58
N GLY A 16 -20.38 2.79 6.95
CA GLY A 16 -19.17 3.06 7.75
C GLY A 16 -19.04 2.17 8.97
N LYS A 17 -20.13 1.93 9.72
CA LYS A 17 -20.12 1.05 10.88
C LYS A 17 -19.72 -0.40 10.54
N LEU A 18 -20.02 -0.89 9.33
CA LEU A 18 -19.62 -2.23 8.88
C LEU A 18 -18.12 -2.37 8.66
N ILE A 19 -17.42 -1.26 8.41
CA ILE A 19 -15.97 -1.23 8.20
C ILE A 19 -15.19 -0.63 9.37
N GLY A 20 -15.85 -0.45 10.51
CA GLY A 20 -15.20 0.03 11.74
C GLY A 20 -15.12 1.55 11.86
N THR A 21 -15.68 2.32 10.94
CA THR A 21 -15.74 3.79 11.06
C THR A 21 -16.74 4.17 12.16
N PRO A 22 -16.39 5.09 13.09
CA PRO A 22 -17.32 5.63 14.06
C PRO A 22 -18.55 6.27 13.41
N GLY A 23 -19.73 6.07 13.99
CA GLY A 23 -20.98 6.64 13.48
C GLY A 23 -22.09 5.62 13.28
N GLY A 24 -23.08 5.99 12.46
CA GLY A 24 -24.28 5.18 12.17
C GLY A 24 -24.07 4.19 11.02
N TRP A 25 -25.07 3.34 10.81
CA TRP A 25 -25.05 2.35 9.73
C TRP A 25 -25.12 2.97 8.33
N LEU A 26 -25.70 4.17 8.20
CA LEU A 26 -25.84 4.88 6.93
C LEU A 26 -24.72 5.90 6.70
N ASP A 27 -23.90 6.17 7.70
CA ASP A 27 -22.80 7.10 7.56
C ASP A 27 -21.76 6.54 6.59
N PRO A 28 -21.05 7.41 5.84
CA PRO A 28 -19.97 6.97 4.97
C PRO A 28 -18.83 6.36 5.79
N GLY A 29 -18.19 5.36 5.24
CA GLY A 29 -16.94 4.84 5.77
C GLY A 29 -15.79 5.83 5.59
N HIS A 30 -14.70 5.56 6.27
CA HIS A 30 -13.46 6.31 6.12
C HIS A 30 -12.30 5.33 6.01
N MET A 31 -11.69 5.26 4.84
CA MET A 31 -10.47 4.51 4.56
C MET A 31 -9.48 5.46 3.89
N VAL A 32 -8.21 5.20 4.05
CA VAL A 32 -7.10 6.01 3.51
C VAL A 32 -6.28 5.18 2.53
N CYS A 33 -5.43 5.84 1.73
CA CYS A 33 -4.32 5.21 1.03
C CYS A 33 -3.03 5.69 1.69
N HIS A 34 -2.61 4.97 2.73
CA HIS A 34 -1.47 5.33 3.54
C HIS A 34 -0.18 4.97 2.80
N CYS A 35 0.53 5.96 2.32
CA CYS A 35 1.83 5.84 1.67
C CYS A 35 2.94 6.39 2.56
N LEU A 36 4.20 6.03 2.28
CA LEU A 36 5.36 6.65 2.92
C LEU A 36 6.19 7.43 1.91
N LEU A 37 6.69 8.60 2.34
CA LEU A 37 7.80 9.26 1.67
C LEU A 37 9.02 9.20 2.58
N VAL A 38 10.08 8.59 2.09
CA VAL A 38 11.32 8.35 2.84
C VAL A 38 12.43 9.19 2.25
N GLU A 39 13.05 10.04 3.08
CA GLU A 39 14.23 10.81 2.69
C GLU A 39 15.47 9.93 2.87
N THR A 40 16.17 9.63 1.77
CA THR A 40 17.40 8.83 1.76
C THR A 40 18.59 9.65 1.27
N ASN A 41 19.79 9.09 1.38
CA ASN A 41 21.01 9.75 0.88
C ASN A 41 21.04 9.80 -0.66
N ASP A 42 20.24 8.99 -1.36
CA ASP A 42 20.18 8.91 -2.83
C ASP A 42 18.88 9.48 -3.41
N GLY A 43 18.21 10.37 -2.67
CA GLY A 43 16.94 10.98 -3.07
C GLY A 43 15.75 10.43 -2.30
N LEU A 44 14.56 10.67 -2.82
CA LEU A 44 13.33 10.26 -2.15
C LEU A 44 12.87 8.88 -2.63
N VAL A 45 12.30 8.12 -1.69
CA VAL A 45 11.64 6.84 -1.95
C VAL A 45 10.17 6.95 -1.55
N LEU A 46 9.25 6.65 -2.46
CA LEU A 46 7.83 6.45 -2.15
C LEU A 46 7.56 4.98 -1.90
N VAL A 47 6.82 4.66 -0.85
CA VAL A 47 6.20 3.35 -0.65
C VAL A 47 4.72 3.50 -0.99
N ASP A 48 4.32 2.87 -2.07
CA ASP A 48 3.06 3.07 -2.78
C ASP A 48 2.85 4.53 -3.24
N THR A 49 1.85 4.79 -4.07
CA THR A 49 1.59 6.11 -4.66
C THR A 49 0.14 6.55 -4.51
N GLY A 50 -0.74 5.67 -4.04
CA GLY A 50 -2.15 5.97 -3.90
C GLY A 50 -2.84 6.26 -5.23
N VAL A 51 -3.83 7.14 -5.17
CA VAL A 51 -4.58 7.64 -6.33
C VAL A 51 -3.79 8.79 -6.98
N GLY A 52 -3.57 8.70 -8.29
CA GLY A 52 -2.78 9.68 -9.05
C GLY A 52 -3.56 10.89 -9.55
N THR A 53 -2.82 11.90 -10.03
CA THR A 53 -3.41 13.13 -10.60
C THR A 53 -4.31 12.87 -11.78
N GLU A 54 -3.93 11.95 -12.66
CA GLU A 54 -4.73 11.58 -13.83
C GLU A 54 -5.98 10.77 -13.45
N ASP A 55 -5.91 9.98 -12.38
CA ASP A 55 -7.07 9.23 -11.86
C ASP A 55 -8.17 10.16 -11.36
N ILE A 56 -7.76 11.27 -10.73
CA ILE A 56 -8.68 12.33 -10.29
C ILE A 56 -9.28 13.06 -11.49
N ALA A 57 -8.51 13.23 -12.57
CA ALA A 57 -9.00 13.91 -13.78
C ALA A 57 -10.01 13.05 -14.57
N ASP A 58 -9.82 11.72 -14.62
CA ASP A 58 -10.74 10.76 -15.26
C ASP A 58 -10.96 9.53 -14.39
N PRO A 59 -11.72 9.62 -13.29
CA PRO A 59 -11.88 8.53 -12.36
C PRO A 59 -12.59 7.32 -12.97
N ASN A 60 -13.54 7.53 -13.87
CA ASN A 60 -14.28 6.43 -14.49
C ASN A 60 -13.44 5.64 -15.51
N GLY A 61 -12.61 6.32 -16.29
CA GLY A 61 -11.73 5.67 -17.26
C GLY A 61 -10.54 4.98 -16.61
N ARG A 62 -9.97 5.59 -15.59
CA ARG A 62 -8.72 5.13 -14.97
C ARG A 62 -8.93 4.24 -13.75
N LEU A 63 -9.81 4.57 -12.83
CA LEU A 63 -10.16 3.71 -11.69
C LEU A 63 -11.27 2.71 -12.05
N GLY A 64 -12.19 3.13 -12.92
CA GLY A 64 -13.33 2.32 -13.35
C GLY A 64 -14.58 2.56 -12.51
N ARG A 65 -15.75 2.54 -13.19
CA ARG A 65 -17.04 2.87 -12.58
C ARG A 65 -17.37 2.02 -11.36
N GLY A 66 -17.02 0.72 -11.38
CA GLY A 66 -17.28 -0.19 -10.26
C GLY A 66 -16.51 0.21 -9.00
N PHE A 67 -15.22 0.48 -9.13
CA PHE A 67 -14.40 0.96 -8.02
C PHE A 67 -14.93 2.28 -7.47
N VAL A 68 -15.15 3.27 -8.33
CA VAL A 68 -15.66 4.59 -7.93
C VAL A 68 -17.00 4.49 -7.20
N ALA A 69 -17.91 3.63 -7.68
CA ALA A 69 -19.23 3.44 -7.07
C ALA A 69 -19.16 2.77 -5.69
N VAL A 70 -18.25 1.79 -5.51
CA VAL A 70 -18.10 1.03 -4.26
C VAL A 70 -17.31 1.81 -3.22
N THR A 71 -16.15 2.33 -3.59
CA THR A 71 -15.23 2.99 -2.65
C THR A 71 -15.54 4.47 -2.43
N ARG A 72 -16.23 5.12 -3.39
CA ARG A 72 -16.60 6.55 -3.34
C ARG A 72 -15.41 7.44 -2.96
N PRO A 73 -14.33 7.43 -3.74
CA PRO A 73 -13.13 8.18 -3.43
C PRO A 73 -13.43 9.70 -3.44
N ARG A 74 -12.81 10.45 -2.56
CA ARG A 74 -12.95 11.92 -2.47
C ARG A 74 -12.41 12.65 -3.70
N LEU A 75 -11.43 12.05 -4.36
CA LEU A 75 -10.77 12.60 -5.56
C LEU A 75 -10.21 14.02 -5.33
N ASP A 76 -9.63 14.24 -4.15
CA ASP A 76 -8.99 15.50 -3.80
C ASP A 76 -7.55 15.54 -4.32
N ARG A 77 -7.24 16.52 -5.18
CA ARG A 77 -5.90 16.68 -5.73
C ARG A 77 -4.84 16.94 -4.67
N ALA A 78 -5.20 17.54 -3.54
CA ALA A 78 -4.27 17.78 -2.44
C ALA A 78 -3.82 16.48 -1.74
N GLU A 79 -4.63 15.42 -1.85
CA GLU A 79 -4.28 14.10 -1.32
C GLU A 79 -3.32 13.30 -2.24
N THR A 80 -3.06 13.72 -3.49
CA THR A 80 -2.12 12.98 -4.34
C THR A 80 -0.71 12.99 -3.76
N ALA A 81 0.04 11.88 -3.94
CA ALA A 81 1.44 11.81 -3.52
C ALA A 81 2.25 12.99 -4.11
N LEU A 82 2.02 13.34 -5.38
CA LEU A 82 2.68 14.47 -6.04
C LEU A 82 2.42 15.81 -5.35
N ALA A 83 1.17 16.09 -4.96
CA ALA A 83 0.84 17.33 -4.28
C ALA A 83 1.51 17.41 -2.90
N GLN A 84 1.53 16.32 -2.16
CA GLN A 84 2.13 16.26 -0.83
C GLN A 84 3.66 16.33 -0.89
N VAL A 85 4.31 15.67 -1.86
CA VAL A 85 5.76 15.80 -2.13
C VAL A 85 6.12 17.27 -2.37
N ARG A 86 5.33 17.97 -3.21
CA ARG A 86 5.52 19.42 -3.46
C ARG A 86 5.30 20.29 -2.22
N ALA A 87 4.29 19.98 -1.42
CA ALA A 87 4.00 20.71 -0.18
C ALA A 87 5.12 20.56 0.86
N LEU A 88 5.88 19.46 0.82
CA LEU A 88 7.08 19.24 1.63
C LEU A 88 8.32 19.96 1.07
N GLY A 89 8.20 20.67 -0.07
CA GLY A 89 9.29 21.43 -0.69
C GLY A 89 10.15 20.67 -1.70
N PHE A 90 9.73 19.46 -2.08
CA PHE A 90 10.43 18.63 -3.06
C PHE A 90 9.78 18.71 -4.46
N SER A 91 10.48 18.25 -5.47
CA SER A 91 9.97 18.07 -6.82
C SER A 91 9.64 16.60 -7.11
N ALA A 92 8.87 16.35 -8.17
CA ALA A 92 8.64 14.98 -8.63
C ALA A 92 9.95 14.27 -9.02
N ASP A 93 10.92 15.02 -9.53
CA ASP A 93 12.23 14.50 -9.97
C ASP A 93 13.14 14.08 -8.80
N ASP A 94 12.85 14.53 -7.58
CA ASP A 94 13.56 14.12 -6.37
C ASP A 94 13.16 12.71 -5.92
N VAL A 95 11.98 12.23 -6.36
CA VAL A 95 11.54 10.85 -6.16
C VAL A 95 12.28 9.96 -7.12
N ARG A 96 13.30 9.27 -6.62
CA ARG A 96 14.16 8.38 -7.40
C ARG A 96 13.62 6.96 -7.47
N HIS A 97 12.88 6.55 -6.44
CA HIS A 97 12.40 5.19 -6.29
C HIS A 97 10.93 5.18 -5.82
N ILE A 98 10.16 4.27 -6.36
CA ILE A 98 8.84 3.86 -5.87
C ILE A 98 8.95 2.39 -5.51
N VAL A 99 8.61 2.01 -4.30
CA VAL A 99 8.55 0.62 -3.85
C VAL A 99 7.09 0.26 -3.68
N ALA A 100 6.54 -0.51 -4.61
CA ALA A 100 5.13 -0.87 -4.60
C ALA A 100 4.89 -2.15 -3.78
N THR A 101 3.93 -2.09 -2.85
CA THR A 101 3.44 -3.27 -2.14
C THR A 101 2.78 -4.23 -3.12
N HIS A 102 1.97 -3.70 -4.00
CA HIS A 102 1.31 -4.36 -5.11
C HIS A 102 0.82 -3.33 -6.15
N LEU A 103 0.16 -3.77 -7.22
CA LEU A 103 -0.18 -2.90 -8.34
C LEU A 103 -1.69 -2.67 -8.50
N ASP A 104 -2.47 -2.79 -7.43
CA ASP A 104 -3.87 -2.39 -7.44
C ASP A 104 -4.00 -0.89 -7.69
N LEU A 105 -5.12 -0.49 -8.20
CA LEU A 105 -5.33 0.86 -8.74
C LEU A 105 -5.19 1.99 -7.71
N ASP A 106 -5.47 1.73 -6.45
CA ASP A 106 -5.35 2.67 -5.33
C ASP A 106 -4.00 2.62 -4.59
N HIS A 107 -3.05 1.85 -5.12
CA HIS A 107 -1.64 1.80 -4.73
C HIS A 107 -0.71 2.28 -5.84
N ALA A 108 -1.06 1.99 -7.10
CA ALA A 108 -0.23 2.26 -8.27
C ALA A 108 -0.70 3.47 -9.11
N GLY A 109 -1.82 4.10 -8.72
CA GLY A 109 -2.44 5.17 -9.51
C GLY A 109 -1.56 6.39 -9.74
N GLY A 110 -0.71 6.73 -8.76
CA GLY A 110 0.22 7.85 -8.84
C GLY A 110 1.57 7.55 -9.50
N ILE A 111 1.85 6.32 -9.93
CA ILE A 111 3.13 6.01 -10.63
C ILE A 111 3.38 6.96 -11.83
N PRO A 112 2.40 7.28 -12.68
CA PRO A 112 2.61 8.22 -13.79
C PRO A 112 3.02 9.64 -13.38
N ASP A 113 2.74 10.05 -12.14
CA ASP A 113 3.12 11.37 -11.62
C ASP A 113 4.64 11.50 -11.39
N PHE A 114 5.37 10.37 -11.39
CA PHE A 114 6.82 10.27 -11.15
C PHE A 114 7.54 9.50 -12.27
N PRO A 115 7.52 9.98 -13.51
CA PRO A 115 7.95 9.21 -14.68
C PRO A 115 9.44 8.87 -14.72
N LYS A 116 10.26 9.53 -13.89
CA LYS A 116 11.71 9.28 -13.79
C LYS A 116 12.07 8.30 -12.66
N ALA A 117 11.12 7.97 -11.79
CA ALA A 117 11.36 7.06 -10.68
C ALA A 117 11.49 5.61 -11.18
N LYS A 118 12.42 4.86 -10.60
CA LYS A 118 12.46 3.40 -10.74
C LYS A 118 11.38 2.77 -9.90
N VAL A 119 10.61 1.86 -10.48
CA VAL A 119 9.48 1.21 -9.80
C VAL A 119 9.88 -0.21 -9.40
N HIS A 120 10.12 -0.37 -8.10
CA HIS A 120 10.48 -1.65 -7.49
C HIS A 120 9.22 -2.42 -7.13
N VAL A 121 9.11 -3.63 -7.64
CA VAL A 121 7.95 -4.50 -7.42
C VAL A 121 8.36 -5.96 -7.46
N HIS A 122 7.62 -6.82 -6.77
CA HIS A 122 7.83 -8.26 -6.86
C HIS A 122 7.50 -8.77 -8.27
N ALA A 123 8.35 -9.65 -8.81
CA ALA A 123 8.21 -10.16 -10.19
C ALA A 123 6.87 -10.86 -10.45
N ARG A 124 6.32 -11.58 -9.46
CA ARG A 124 4.99 -12.21 -9.55
C ARG A 124 3.88 -11.17 -9.66
N GLU A 125 4.01 -10.02 -8.98
CA GLU A 125 3.03 -8.94 -9.06
C GLU A 125 3.05 -8.27 -10.43
N HIS A 126 4.23 -7.93 -10.91
CA HIS A 126 4.39 -7.39 -12.25
C HIS A 126 3.82 -8.36 -13.30
N ALA A 127 4.15 -9.65 -13.22
CA ALA A 127 3.62 -10.65 -14.16
C ALA A 127 2.08 -10.75 -14.09
N ALA A 128 1.49 -10.61 -12.90
CA ALA A 128 0.04 -10.59 -12.71
C ALA A 128 -0.60 -9.36 -13.36
N ALA A 129 -0.01 -8.17 -13.14
CA ALA A 129 -0.52 -6.92 -13.68
C ALA A 129 -0.41 -6.85 -15.21
N MET A 130 0.68 -7.38 -15.79
CA MET A 130 0.86 -7.39 -17.24
C MET A 130 0.00 -8.46 -17.93
N ASN A 131 -0.31 -9.58 -17.26
CA ASN A 131 -1.11 -10.70 -17.78
C ASN A 131 -2.20 -11.11 -16.79
N PRO A 132 -3.18 -10.22 -16.49
CA PRO A 132 -4.22 -10.50 -15.52
C PRO A 132 -5.24 -11.54 -16.03
N THR A 133 -5.66 -12.43 -15.13
CA THR A 133 -6.85 -13.26 -15.38
C THR A 133 -8.11 -12.40 -15.51
N LEU A 134 -9.22 -12.96 -15.98
CA LEU A 134 -10.50 -12.23 -16.08
C LEU A 134 -10.93 -11.64 -14.72
N ARG A 135 -10.69 -12.36 -13.62
CA ARG A 135 -11.01 -11.91 -12.26
C ARG A 135 -10.11 -10.74 -11.80
N GLU A 136 -8.88 -10.71 -12.23
CA GLU A 136 -7.90 -9.69 -11.82
C GLU A 136 -7.94 -8.41 -12.67
N ARG A 137 -8.50 -8.46 -13.89
CA ARG A 137 -8.58 -7.31 -14.80
C ARG A 137 -9.18 -6.02 -14.19
N PRO A 138 -10.15 -6.07 -13.27
CA PRO A 138 -10.68 -4.85 -12.66
C PRO A 138 -9.66 -4.10 -11.79
N ARG A 139 -8.68 -4.79 -11.21
CA ARG A 139 -7.69 -4.21 -10.30
C ARG A 139 -6.48 -3.60 -11.00
N TYR A 140 -6.03 -4.21 -12.12
CA TYR A 140 -4.86 -3.73 -12.85
C TYR A 140 -5.27 -2.85 -14.02
N LYS A 141 -4.92 -1.57 -13.97
CA LYS A 141 -5.34 -0.59 -14.97
C LYS A 141 -4.20 -0.26 -15.93
N LYS A 142 -4.35 -0.65 -17.19
CA LYS A 142 -3.34 -0.37 -18.23
C LYS A 142 -2.90 1.10 -18.30
N PRO A 143 -3.77 2.11 -18.12
CA PRO A 143 -3.35 3.51 -18.12
C PRO A 143 -2.31 3.87 -17.05
N HIS A 144 -2.28 3.18 -15.90
CA HIS A 144 -1.27 3.41 -14.86
C HIS A 144 0.16 3.04 -15.33
N PHE A 145 0.27 2.18 -16.32
CA PHE A 145 1.55 1.65 -16.82
C PHE A 145 1.85 2.06 -18.28
N ALA A 146 0.98 2.87 -18.91
CA ALA A 146 1.09 3.24 -20.33
C ALA A 146 2.32 4.13 -20.65
N HIS A 147 2.87 4.81 -19.65
CA HIS A 147 4.08 5.63 -19.78
C HIS A 147 5.37 4.81 -19.71
N HIS A 148 5.30 3.48 -19.68
CA HIS A 148 6.42 2.56 -19.57
C HIS A 148 7.32 2.81 -18.35
N PRO A 149 6.84 2.54 -17.13
CA PRO A 149 7.62 2.73 -15.92
C PRO A 149 8.97 2.02 -15.96
N LEU A 150 9.98 2.58 -15.30
CA LEU A 150 11.30 2.00 -15.16
C LEU A 150 11.27 0.86 -14.13
N TRP A 151 10.83 -0.32 -14.56
CA TRP A 151 10.63 -1.47 -13.69
C TRP A 151 11.93 -2.07 -13.15
N GLU A 152 12.00 -2.27 -11.84
CA GLU A 152 13.02 -3.06 -11.14
C GLU A 152 12.30 -4.26 -10.47
N LEU A 153 12.46 -5.43 -11.05
CA LEU A 153 11.75 -6.64 -10.64
C LEU A 153 12.54 -7.42 -9.61
N HIS A 154 11.90 -7.75 -8.49
CA HIS A 154 12.50 -8.45 -7.36
C HIS A 154 11.93 -9.86 -7.20
N GLN A 155 12.75 -10.77 -6.69
CA GLN A 155 12.39 -12.13 -6.32
C GLN A 155 13.08 -12.49 -5.01
N GLU A 156 12.56 -13.48 -4.30
CA GLU A 156 13.15 -13.99 -3.07
C GLU A 156 14.57 -14.54 -3.35
N THR A 157 15.53 -14.10 -2.54
CA THR A 157 16.95 -14.49 -2.65
C THR A 157 17.43 -15.31 -1.46
N GLY A 158 16.52 -15.68 -0.53
CA GLY A 158 16.83 -16.41 0.69
C GLY A 158 17.24 -15.53 1.86
N GLU A 159 17.21 -14.19 1.72
CA GLU A 159 17.37 -13.29 2.85
C GLU A 159 16.13 -13.38 3.77
N GLN A 160 16.37 -13.29 5.09
CA GLN A 160 15.32 -13.38 6.10
C GLN A 160 15.24 -12.12 6.93
N TRP A 161 14.02 -11.67 7.22
CA TRP A 161 13.73 -10.56 8.10
C TRP A 161 12.61 -10.94 9.08
N HIS A 162 12.92 -11.02 10.38
CA HIS A 162 11.97 -11.42 11.44
C HIS A 162 11.16 -12.70 11.08
N GLY A 163 11.82 -13.69 10.48
CA GLY A 163 11.20 -14.96 10.08
C GLY A 163 10.39 -14.92 8.77
N PHE A 164 10.37 -13.76 8.08
CA PHE A 164 9.82 -13.64 6.73
C PHE A 164 10.94 -13.70 5.69
N ASP A 165 10.63 -14.23 4.50
CA ASP A 165 11.49 -13.96 3.35
C ASP A 165 11.53 -12.47 3.08
N ALA A 166 12.67 -11.96 2.67
CA ALA A 166 12.85 -10.54 2.39
C ALA A 166 13.75 -10.33 1.17
N VAL A 167 13.57 -9.20 0.51
CA VAL A 167 14.39 -8.79 -0.65
C VAL A 167 14.74 -7.32 -0.48
N ARG A 168 16.03 -6.98 -0.57
CA ARG A 168 16.46 -5.58 -0.59
C ARG A 168 15.93 -4.91 -1.84
N ALA A 169 15.08 -3.90 -1.66
CA ALA A 169 14.52 -3.15 -2.79
C ALA A 169 15.54 -2.17 -3.36
N LEU A 170 16.40 -1.57 -2.52
CA LEU A 170 17.37 -0.57 -2.93
C LEU A 170 18.81 -1.11 -2.83
N PRO A 171 19.64 -0.94 -3.85
CA PRO A 171 21.06 -1.26 -3.78
C PRO A 171 21.83 -0.20 -2.97
N GLY A 172 22.75 -0.65 -2.11
CA GLY A 172 23.72 0.25 -1.46
C GLY A 172 23.43 0.61 -0.01
N GLY A 173 24.26 0.07 0.85
CA GLY A 173 24.21 0.05 2.29
C GLY A 173 23.90 1.34 3.01
N GLY A 174 22.88 1.33 3.82
CA GLY A 174 22.55 2.33 4.84
C GLY A 174 21.06 2.57 5.00
N ASP A 175 20.33 2.67 3.91
CA ASP A 175 18.89 2.87 3.94
C ASP A 175 18.22 1.54 3.64
N GLU A 176 17.82 0.82 4.68
CA GLU A 176 17.23 -0.51 4.52
C GLU A 176 15.75 -0.38 4.19
N VAL A 177 15.42 -0.65 2.93
CA VAL A 177 14.04 -0.82 2.44
C VAL A 177 13.93 -2.22 1.85
N LEU A 178 13.08 -3.04 2.46
CA LEU A 178 12.90 -4.45 2.10
C LEU A 178 11.49 -4.69 1.58
N LEU A 179 11.37 -5.46 0.50
CA LEU A 179 10.13 -6.11 0.12
C LEU A 179 9.99 -7.39 0.95
N VAL A 180 8.88 -7.53 1.64
CA VAL A 180 8.54 -8.69 2.47
C VAL A 180 7.36 -9.42 1.82
N PRO A 181 7.54 -10.58 1.18
CA PRO A 181 6.46 -11.29 0.51
C PRO A 181 5.31 -11.64 1.46
N LEU A 182 4.13 -11.08 1.17
CA LEU A 182 2.87 -11.29 1.89
C LEU A 182 1.77 -11.67 0.89
N HIS A 183 2.07 -12.63 0.00
CA HIS A 183 1.17 -13.04 -1.05
C HIS A 183 -0.21 -13.46 -0.54
N GLY A 184 -1.22 -13.37 -1.38
CA GLY A 184 -2.58 -13.84 -1.07
C GLY A 184 -3.67 -12.81 -1.38
N HIS A 185 -3.48 -11.53 -1.06
CA HIS A 185 -4.34 -10.46 -1.56
C HIS A 185 -4.21 -10.35 -3.09
N THR A 186 -2.99 -10.18 -3.58
CA THR A 186 -2.62 -10.40 -4.98
C THR A 186 -1.60 -11.54 -5.08
N ARG A 187 -1.23 -11.93 -6.33
CA ARG A 187 -0.27 -13.01 -6.57
C ARG A 187 1.14 -12.69 -6.09
N GLY A 188 1.52 -11.42 -6.11
CA GLY A 188 2.85 -10.96 -5.74
C GLY A 188 2.85 -9.89 -4.65
N HIS A 189 1.75 -9.71 -3.92
CA HIS A 189 1.64 -8.74 -2.84
C HIS A 189 2.78 -8.88 -1.83
N CYS A 190 3.39 -7.75 -1.46
CA CYS A 190 4.44 -7.65 -0.44
C CYS A 190 4.06 -6.61 0.62
N GLY A 191 4.61 -6.74 1.80
CA GLY A 191 4.83 -5.59 2.68
C GLY A 191 6.12 -4.89 2.31
N VAL A 192 6.31 -3.67 2.81
CA VAL A 192 7.56 -2.92 2.68
C VAL A 192 8.06 -2.55 4.07
N ALA A 193 9.18 -3.16 4.48
CA ALA A 193 9.84 -2.82 5.73
C ALA A 193 10.84 -1.68 5.49
N VAL A 194 10.73 -0.62 6.30
CA VAL A 194 11.60 0.55 6.23
C VAL A 194 12.30 0.71 7.57
N ARG A 195 13.63 0.80 7.57
CA ARG A 195 14.41 1.06 8.78
C ARG A 195 14.15 2.50 9.24
N SER A 196 13.84 2.66 10.51
CA SER A 196 13.71 3.97 11.17
C SER A 196 14.73 4.13 12.28
N ALA A 197 14.80 5.31 12.88
CA ALA A 197 15.67 5.55 14.03
C ALA A 197 15.31 4.65 15.24
N ASP A 198 14.01 4.35 15.39
CA ASP A 198 13.46 3.65 16.55
C ASP A 198 13.13 2.16 16.24
N GLY A 199 13.67 1.60 15.16
CA GLY A 199 13.38 0.21 14.76
C GLY A 199 12.90 0.11 13.32
N TRP A 200 11.91 -0.73 13.07
CA TRP A 200 11.34 -0.96 11.75
C TRP A 200 9.90 -0.45 11.65
N LEU A 201 9.57 0.12 10.49
CA LEU A 201 8.19 0.31 10.05
C LEU A 201 7.88 -0.74 8.99
N LEU A 202 6.83 -1.52 9.18
CA LEU A 202 6.33 -2.44 8.17
C LEU A 202 5.00 -1.93 7.62
N HIS A 203 5.05 -1.37 6.41
CA HIS A 203 3.86 -1.12 5.61
C HIS A 203 3.33 -2.45 5.09
N CYS A 204 2.23 -2.94 5.64
CA CYS A 204 1.70 -4.26 5.33
C CYS A 204 0.87 -4.31 4.05
N GLY A 205 0.70 -3.17 3.34
CA GLY A 205 -0.21 -3.06 2.21
C GLY A 205 -1.61 -3.55 2.58
N ASP A 206 -2.13 -4.46 1.78
CA ASP A 206 -3.46 -5.07 1.90
C ASP A 206 -3.45 -6.47 2.54
N ALA A 207 -2.40 -6.80 3.28
CA ALA A 207 -2.36 -8.05 4.04
C ALA A 207 -3.42 -8.09 5.15
N TYR A 208 -3.80 -6.92 5.68
CA TYR A 208 -4.96 -6.69 6.55
C TYR A 208 -5.50 -5.26 6.33
N PHE A 209 -6.69 -4.92 6.87
CA PHE A 209 -7.38 -3.65 6.61
C PHE A 209 -7.74 -2.86 7.86
N HIS A 210 -7.64 -3.47 9.03
CA HIS A 210 -8.06 -2.85 10.29
C HIS A 210 -7.07 -3.18 11.41
N HIS A 211 -6.64 -2.19 12.17
CA HIS A 211 -5.67 -2.34 13.26
C HIS A 211 -6.03 -3.44 14.26
N GLY A 212 -7.32 -3.70 14.47
CA GLY A 212 -7.77 -4.79 15.34
C GLY A 212 -7.34 -6.19 14.88
N GLU A 213 -6.98 -6.37 13.59
CA GLU A 213 -6.56 -7.69 13.09
C GLU A 213 -5.17 -8.11 13.59
N ILE A 214 -4.38 -7.15 14.09
CA ILE A 214 -3.05 -7.40 14.68
C ILE A 214 -3.00 -7.17 16.18
N GLN A 215 -4.15 -6.97 16.84
CA GLN A 215 -4.29 -6.78 18.30
C GLN A 215 -4.78 -8.05 19.00
N GLU A 216 -4.69 -8.08 20.32
CA GLU A 216 -5.27 -9.14 21.18
C GLU A 216 -6.46 -8.59 21.99
N PRO A 217 -7.66 -9.19 21.89
CA PRO A 217 -8.04 -10.23 20.91
C PRO A 217 -8.13 -9.68 19.50
N ALA A 218 -7.81 -10.52 18.50
CA ALA A 218 -7.90 -10.12 17.10
C ALA A 218 -9.36 -9.84 16.69
N TYR A 219 -9.57 -8.72 15.98
CA TYR A 219 -10.90 -8.30 15.53
C TYR A 219 -10.84 -7.66 14.16
N CYS A 220 -11.72 -8.09 13.26
CA CYS A 220 -11.95 -7.47 11.95
C CYS A 220 -13.42 -7.07 11.82
N PRO A 221 -13.75 -5.83 11.47
CA PRO A 221 -15.11 -5.42 11.16
C PRO A 221 -15.73 -6.31 10.06
N PRO A 222 -17.02 -6.70 10.18
CA PRO A 222 -17.61 -7.71 9.31
C PRO A 222 -17.63 -7.31 7.83
N GLY A 223 -17.78 -6.02 7.51
CA GLY A 223 -17.72 -5.51 6.14
C GLY A 223 -16.32 -5.65 5.53
N LEU A 224 -15.27 -5.36 6.31
CA LEU A 224 -13.89 -5.55 5.87
C LEU A 224 -13.53 -7.03 5.74
N ALA A 225 -13.99 -7.88 6.66
CA ALA A 225 -13.79 -9.32 6.59
C ALA A 225 -14.44 -9.91 5.31
N LEU A 226 -15.66 -9.46 4.96
CA LEU A 226 -16.31 -9.83 3.71
C LEU A 226 -15.52 -9.31 2.50
N PHE A 227 -15.14 -8.04 2.50
CA PHE A 227 -14.39 -7.40 1.41
C PHE A 227 -13.07 -8.15 1.15
N GLN A 228 -12.27 -8.41 2.17
CA GLN A 228 -11.02 -9.18 2.05
C GLN A 228 -11.26 -10.55 1.38
N ASN A 229 -12.34 -11.25 1.76
CA ASN A 229 -12.67 -12.54 1.17
C ASN A 229 -13.10 -12.45 -0.31
N LEU A 230 -13.68 -11.34 -0.74
CA LEU A 230 -14.08 -11.13 -2.13
C LEU A 230 -12.89 -10.76 -3.04
N VAL A 231 -11.97 -9.93 -2.54
CA VAL A 231 -10.89 -9.39 -3.39
C VAL A 231 -9.63 -10.25 -3.40
N GLN A 232 -9.41 -11.12 -2.40
CA GLN A 232 -8.22 -11.97 -2.33
C GLN A 232 -8.09 -12.95 -3.50
N VAL A 233 -6.85 -13.24 -3.90
CA VAL A 233 -6.52 -14.23 -4.93
C VAL A 233 -6.32 -15.61 -4.31
N ASP A 234 -5.61 -15.69 -3.19
CA ASP A 234 -5.35 -16.92 -2.42
C ASP A 234 -5.70 -16.72 -0.94
N ARG A 235 -6.83 -17.32 -0.54
CA ARG A 235 -7.34 -17.23 0.83
C ARG A 235 -6.42 -17.89 1.85
N ALA A 236 -5.87 -19.06 1.52
CA ALA A 236 -5.08 -19.84 2.47
C ALA A 236 -3.77 -19.10 2.79
N THR A 237 -3.08 -18.63 1.76
CA THR A 237 -1.83 -17.86 1.89
C THR A 237 -2.07 -16.53 2.60
N ARG A 238 -3.13 -15.78 2.25
CA ARG A 238 -3.46 -14.52 2.94
C ARG A 238 -3.68 -14.72 4.43
N ILE A 239 -4.50 -15.70 4.83
CA ILE A 239 -4.77 -15.98 6.25
C ILE A 239 -3.49 -16.43 6.98
N ALA A 240 -2.65 -17.23 6.35
CA ALA A 240 -1.38 -17.65 6.94
C ALA A 240 -0.48 -16.43 7.19
N ASN A 241 -0.38 -15.50 6.23
CA ASN A 241 0.38 -14.26 6.38
C ASN A 241 -0.21 -13.33 7.44
N GLN A 242 -1.54 -13.18 7.53
CA GLN A 242 -2.17 -12.41 8.61
C GLN A 242 -1.81 -12.95 9.99
N LYS A 243 -1.84 -14.27 10.18
CA LYS A 243 -1.44 -14.90 11.45
C LYS A 243 0.03 -14.63 11.78
N ARG A 244 0.92 -14.68 10.78
CA ARG A 244 2.34 -14.37 10.96
C ARG A 244 2.55 -12.89 11.33
N LEU A 245 1.82 -11.96 10.68
CA LEU A 245 1.87 -10.53 11.01
C LEU A 245 1.34 -10.27 12.42
N HIS A 246 0.24 -10.91 12.81
CA HIS A 246 -0.28 -10.84 14.17
C HIS A 246 0.77 -11.33 15.19
N ALA A 247 1.40 -12.49 14.95
CA ALA A 247 2.45 -13.01 15.82
C ALA A 247 3.67 -12.05 15.89
N LEU A 248 4.08 -11.45 14.76
CA LEU A 248 5.15 -10.47 14.69
C LEU A 248 4.81 -9.23 15.53
N ALA A 249 3.58 -8.71 15.40
CA ALA A 249 3.13 -7.54 16.13
C ALA A 249 3.18 -7.75 17.67
N GLN A 250 2.90 -8.97 18.13
CA GLN A 250 2.98 -9.31 19.57
C GLN A 250 4.43 -9.54 20.02
N ALA A 251 5.22 -10.26 19.24
CA ALA A 251 6.58 -10.62 19.63
C ALA A 251 7.57 -9.44 19.56
N GLU A 252 7.37 -8.53 18.60
CA GLU A 252 8.31 -7.47 18.27
C GLU A 252 7.75 -6.05 18.47
N ALA A 253 6.78 -5.89 19.36
CA ALA A 253 6.09 -4.60 19.61
C ALA A 253 7.02 -3.41 19.92
N GLY A 254 8.23 -3.68 20.45
CA GLY A 254 9.23 -2.65 20.75
C GLY A 254 10.17 -2.32 19.59
N SER A 255 10.24 -3.16 18.55
CA SER A 255 11.23 -3.06 17.47
C SER A 255 10.63 -2.96 16.08
N VAL A 256 9.38 -3.42 15.90
CA VAL A 256 8.67 -3.40 14.61
C VAL A 256 7.29 -2.80 14.79
N ARG A 257 7.00 -1.71 14.09
CA ARG A 257 5.67 -1.10 14.02
C ARG A 257 5.00 -1.46 12.69
N LEU A 258 3.86 -2.16 12.77
CA LEU A 258 3.07 -2.55 11.61
C LEU A 258 1.95 -1.55 11.36
N PHE A 259 1.59 -1.37 10.09
CA PHE A 259 0.40 -0.63 9.69
C PHE A 259 -0.12 -1.09 8.31
N SER A 260 -1.43 -0.97 8.13
CA SER A 260 -2.16 -1.26 6.89
C SER A 260 -2.19 -0.03 5.98
N ALA A 261 -2.37 -0.26 4.69
CA ALA A 261 -2.60 0.82 3.74
C ALA A 261 -3.92 1.58 3.95
N HIS A 262 -4.91 0.96 4.59
CA HIS A 262 -6.28 1.48 4.58
C HIS A 262 -6.84 1.87 5.94
N ASP A 263 -6.07 1.74 7.01
CA ASP A 263 -6.53 2.05 8.36
C ASP A 263 -6.26 3.52 8.76
N PRO A 264 -7.29 4.37 8.91
CA PRO A 264 -7.12 5.77 9.28
C PRO A 264 -6.64 5.97 10.72
N VAL A 265 -6.86 4.98 11.61
CA VAL A 265 -6.41 5.04 13.00
C VAL A 265 -4.89 4.84 13.07
N GLU A 266 -4.37 3.91 12.28
CA GLU A 266 -2.92 3.69 12.18
C GLU A 266 -2.22 4.87 11.52
N LEU A 267 -2.80 5.45 10.46
CA LEU A 267 -2.27 6.66 9.85
C LEU A 267 -2.20 7.81 10.88
N ALA A 268 -3.30 8.10 11.57
CA ALA A 268 -3.33 9.18 12.56
C ALA A 268 -2.30 8.98 13.68
N ARG A 269 -2.11 7.73 14.13
CA ARG A 269 -1.12 7.39 15.18
C ARG A 269 0.32 7.59 14.72
N LEU A 270 0.62 7.38 13.44
CA LEU A 270 1.98 7.39 12.91
C LEU A 270 2.36 8.74 12.29
N ALA A 271 1.39 9.52 11.80
CA ALA A 271 1.61 10.85 11.21
C ALA A 271 1.69 11.97 12.27
N GLY A 272 1.22 11.70 13.48
CA GLY A 272 1.10 12.62 14.59
C GLY A 272 2.25 13.05 15.24
#